data_703d03f02829eeb87ec52e31662ae385
#
_entry.id   703d03f02829eeb87ec52e31662ae385
#
_cell.length_a   1.000
_cell.length_b   1.000
_cell.length_c   1.000
_cell.angle_alpha   90.00
_cell.angle_beta   90.00
_cell.angle_gamma   90.00
#
_symmetry.space_group_name_H-M   'P 1'
#
loop_
_entity.id
_entity.type
_entity.pdbx_description
1 polymer ?
#
loop_
_entity_poly.entity_id
_entity_poly.type
_entity_poly.pdbx_seq_one_letter_code
_entity_poly.pdbx_strand_id
1 'polypeptide(L)'
;PRMTEELGDVIWYVAEACAGIDKSIEDIDALSKNGELCNNSIEVCAVQMVRMACDAFFAINRLEVRDYATIVATRRLGEIWLMIRSICNHVGVHPETVMSENVKKLSKRYPKGFDAERSNKRYE
;
A
#
# COMPACT_ATOMS: atom_id res chain seq x y z
N PRO A 1 -13.75 -11.33 4.96
CA PRO A 1 -14.41 -10.06 4.61
C PRO A 1 -13.74 -8.84 5.19
N ARG A 2 -13.57 -8.78 6.54
CA ARG A 2 -12.94 -7.62 7.17
C ARG A 2 -11.46 -7.50 6.82
N MET A 3 -10.73 -8.60 6.78
CA MET A 3 -9.33 -8.63 6.36
C MET A 3 -9.17 -8.06 4.95
N THR A 4 -10.06 -8.44 4.04
CA THR A 4 -10.03 -7.97 2.65
C THR A 4 -10.30 -6.46 2.59
N GLU A 5 -11.22 -5.94 3.40
CA GLU A 5 -11.48 -4.50 3.48
C GLU A 5 -10.27 -3.74 3.99
N GLU A 6 -9.65 -4.23 5.06
CA GLU A 6 -8.46 -3.59 5.64
C GLU A 6 -7.28 -3.62 4.65
N LEU A 7 -7.11 -4.73 3.93
CA LEU A 7 -6.10 -4.81 2.86
C LEU A 7 -6.37 -3.78 1.78
N GLY A 8 -7.63 -3.56 1.42
CA GLY A 8 -8.01 -2.55 0.44
C GLY A 8 -7.60 -1.16 0.87
N ASP A 9 -7.81 -0.83 2.13
CA ASP A 9 -7.41 0.46 2.69
C ASP A 9 -5.88 0.62 2.67
N VAL A 10 -5.14 -0.43 3.02
CA VAL A 10 -3.67 -0.41 2.96
C VAL A 10 -3.19 -0.19 1.52
N ILE A 11 -3.76 -0.89 0.55
CA ILE A 11 -3.41 -0.76 -0.86
C ILE A 11 -3.68 0.67 -1.33
N TRP A 12 -4.79 1.26 -0.91
CA TRP A 12 -5.12 2.63 -1.26
C TRP A 12 -4.06 3.62 -0.75
N TYR A 13 -3.61 3.44 0.51
CA TYR A 13 -2.55 4.28 1.07
C TYR A 13 -1.21 4.07 0.36
N VAL A 14 -0.91 2.85 -0.07
CA VAL A 14 0.30 2.59 -0.87
C VAL A 14 0.22 3.33 -2.21
N ALA A 15 -0.95 3.32 -2.85
CA ALA A 15 -1.17 4.05 -4.10
C ALA A 15 -0.96 5.56 -3.91
N GLU A 16 -1.46 6.11 -2.80
CA GLU A 16 -1.27 7.52 -2.46
C GLU A 16 0.21 7.84 -2.22
N ALA A 17 0.92 6.96 -1.52
CA ALA A 17 2.37 7.13 -1.30
C ALA A 17 3.13 7.11 -2.62
N CYS A 18 2.78 6.21 -3.54
CA CYS A 18 3.37 6.16 -4.88
C CYS A 18 3.14 7.46 -5.62
N ALA A 19 1.90 7.97 -5.63
CA ALA A 19 1.56 9.23 -6.28
C ALA A 19 2.38 10.39 -5.72
N GLY A 20 2.64 10.39 -4.42
CA GLY A 20 3.46 11.41 -3.75
C GLY A 20 4.90 11.47 -4.23
N ILE A 21 5.42 10.39 -4.78
CA ILE A 21 6.78 10.35 -5.36
C ILE A 21 6.75 10.14 -6.88
N ASP A 22 5.61 10.45 -7.48
CA ASP A 22 5.39 10.39 -8.93
C ASP A 22 5.58 8.97 -9.51
N LYS A 23 5.07 7.99 -8.79
CA LYS A 23 5.07 6.57 -9.17
C LYS A 23 3.66 5.99 -9.12
N SER A 24 3.49 4.80 -9.67
CA SER A 24 2.24 4.07 -9.64
C SER A 24 2.43 2.71 -8.98
N ILE A 25 1.33 2.03 -8.66
CA ILE A 25 1.39 0.65 -8.15
C ILE A 25 2.05 -0.27 -9.19
N GLU A 26 1.78 -0.05 -10.48
CA GLU A 26 2.40 -0.83 -11.55
C GLU A 26 3.93 -0.72 -11.52
N ASP A 27 4.47 0.45 -11.19
CA ASP A 27 5.91 0.66 -11.08
C ASP A 27 6.51 -0.20 -9.96
N ILE A 28 5.88 -0.20 -8.77
CA ILE A 28 6.39 -0.97 -7.64
C ILE A 28 6.11 -2.47 -7.80
N ASP A 29 5.03 -2.84 -8.47
CA ASP A 29 4.73 -4.24 -8.80
C ASP A 29 5.82 -4.82 -9.71
N ALA A 30 6.25 -4.06 -10.71
CA ALA A 30 7.34 -4.47 -11.59
C ALA A 30 8.63 -4.76 -10.82
N LEU A 31 8.94 -3.94 -9.81
CA LEU A 31 10.11 -4.14 -8.96
C LEU A 31 10.01 -5.40 -8.09
N SER A 32 8.79 -5.75 -7.67
CA SER A 32 8.55 -6.88 -6.78
C SER A 32 8.31 -8.21 -7.51
N LYS A 33 8.21 -8.18 -8.84
CA LYS A 33 7.82 -9.34 -9.66
C LYS A 33 8.73 -10.55 -9.48
N ASN A 34 10.01 -10.30 -9.31
CA ASN A 34 11.02 -11.36 -9.15
C ASN A 34 11.22 -11.77 -7.68
N GLY A 35 10.53 -11.11 -6.76
CA GLY A 35 10.58 -11.46 -5.35
C GLY A 35 9.73 -12.69 -5.04
N GLU A 36 10.25 -13.57 -4.19
CA GLU A 36 9.48 -14.70 -3.71
C GLU A 36 8.45 -14.25 -2.68
N LEU A 37 7.24 -14.80 -2.77
CA LEU A 37 6.22 -14.54 -1.75
C LEU A 37 6.70 -15.06 -0.40
N CYS A 38 6.46 -14.27 0.63
CA CYS A 38 6.83 -14.60 2.00
C CYS A 38 5.96 -15.75 2.52
N ASN A 39 6.58 -16.80 3.06
CA ASN A 39 5.88 -17.92 3.67
C ASN A 39 5.62 -17.71 5.17
N ASN A 40 5.98 -16.55 5.70
CA ASN A 40 5.74 -16.20 7.09
C ASN A 40 4.25 -15.94 7.34
N SER A 41 3.89 -15.92 8.63
CA SER A 41 2.52 -15.60 9.03
C SER A 41 2.13 -14.18 8.60
N ILE A 42 0.82 -13.92 8.57
CA ILE A 42 0.28 -12.60 8.26
C ILE A 42 0.84 -11.56 9.23
N GLU A 43 0.97 -11.92 10.51
CA GLU A 43 1.50 -11.03 11.56
C GLU A 43 2.95 -10.63 11.26
N VAL A 44 3.78 -11.59 10.85
CA VAL A 44 5.17 -11.31 10.48
C VAL A 44 5.23 -10.40 9.24
N CYS A 45 4.41 -10.67 8.23
CA CYS A 45 4.33 -9.80 7.04
C CYS A 45 3.92 -8.39 7.43
N ALA A 46 2.94 -8.24 8.32
CA ALA A 46 2.48 -6.93 8.78
C ALA A 46 3.60 -6.16 9.51
N VAL A 47 4.36 -6.83 10.38
CA VAL A 47 5.50 -6.21 11.08
C VAL A 47 6.58 -5.77 10.09
N GLN A 48 6.88 -6.59 9.09
CA GLN A 48 7.83 -6.23 8.04
C GLN A 48 7.36 -4.99 7.26
N MET A 49 6.06 -4.89 6.96
CA MET A 49 5.50 -3.72 6.29
C MET A 49 5.69 -2.45 7.10
N VAL A 50 5.47 -2.50 8.41
CA VAL A 50 5.68 -1.35 9.31
C VAL A 50 7.14 -0.92 9.26
N ARG A 51 8.08 -1.85 9.34
CA ARG A 51 9.50 -1.55 9.27
C ARG A 51 9.88 -0.88 7.95
N MET A 52 9.39 -1.41 6.84
CA MET A 52 9.66 -0.87 5.51
C MET A 52 9.05 0.53 5.34
N ALA A 53 7.85 0.75 5.89
CA ALA A 53 7.20 2.06 5.87
C ALA A 53 8.02 3.08 6.67
N CYS A 54 8.55 2.69 7.82
CA CYS A 54 9.42 3.55 8.63
C CYS A 54 10.71 3.90 7.87
N ASP A 55 11.31 2.92 7.19
CA ASP A 55 12.51 3.14 6.38
C ASP A 55 12.23 4.12 5.23
N ALA A 56 11.09 3.96 4.55
CA ALA A 56 10.69 4.85 3.47
C ALA A 56 10.47 6.28 3.98
N PHE A 57 9.78 6.43 5.10
CA PHE A 57 9.53 7.71 5.74
C PHE A 57 10.85 8.39 6.13
N PHE A 58 11.78 7.64 6.72
CA PHE A 58 13.08 8.15 7.09
C PHE A 58 13.85 8.64 5.86
N ALA A 59 13.85 7.84 4.78
CA ALA A 59 14.53 8.21 3.54
C ALA A 59 14.00 9.53 2.96
N ILE A 60 12.66 9.67 2.90
CA ILE A 60 12.03 10.86 2.33
C ILE A 60 12.36 12.10 3.16
N ASN A 61 12.39 11.99 4.50
CA ASN A 61 12.53 13.13 5.39
C ASN A 61 13.96 13.47 5.78
N ARG A 62 14.92 12.54 5.60
CA ARG A 62 16.29 12.70 6.10
C ARG A 62 17.36 12.80 5.01
N LEU A 63 17.08 12.26 3.83
CA LEU A 63 18.05 12.30 2.74
C LEU A 63 17.97 13.65 2.03
N GLU A 64 19.13 14.31 1.90
CA GLU A 64 19.23 15.60 1.24
C GLU A 64 19.14 15.49 -0.28
N VAL A 65 19.59 14.36 -0.84
CA VAL A 65 19.54 14.10 -2.28
C VAL A 65 18.18 13.52 -2.63
N ARG A 66 17.33 14.35 -3.23
CA ARG A 66 15.94 14.01 -3.53
C ARG A 66 15.80 12.78 -4.43
N ASP A 67 16.62 12.67 -5.46
CA ASP A 67 16.58 11.54 -6.39
C ASP A 67 16.92 10.24 -5.67
N TYR A 68 17.91 10.28 -4.80
CA TYR A 68 18.28 9.11 -4.00
C TYR A 68 17.17 8.71 -3.02
N ALA A 69 16.56 9.70 -2.39
CA ALA A 69 15.42 9.47 -1.49
C ALA A 69 14.26 8.80 -2.23
N THR A 70 13.97 9.26 -3.46
CA THR A 70 12.92 8.67 -4.30
C THR A 70 13.25 7.22 -4.65
N ILE A 71 14.50 6.92 -4.99
CA ILE A 71 14.95 5.55 -5.29
C ILE A 71 14.73 4.63 -4.07
N VAL A 72 15.17 5.08 -2.89
CA VAL A 72 15.00 4.30 -1.65
C VAL A 72 13.52 4.08 -1.32
N ALA A 73 12.72 5.16 -1.38
CA ALA A 73 11.29 5.08 -1.11
C ALA A 73 10.59 4.13 -2.08
N THR A 74 10.91 4.21 -3.37
CA THR A 74 10.34 3.33 -4.39
C THR A 74 10.66 1.86 -4.10
N ARG A 75 11.90 1.60 -3.72
CA ARG A 75 12.34 0.25 -3.37
C ARG A 75 11.61 -0.30 -2.14
N ARG A 76 11.45 0.53 -1.10
CA ARG A 76 10.73 0.13 0.11
C ARG A 76 9.24 -0.10 -0.17
N LEU A 77 8.62 0.74 -0.99
CA LEU A 77 7.23 0.53 -1.42
C LEU A 77 7.08 -0.78 -2.20
N GLY A 78 8.05 -1.13 -3.03
CA GLY A 78 8.08 -2.41 -3.73
C GLY A 78 8.12 -3.60 -2.77
N GLU A 79 8.91 -3.50 -1.70
CA GLU A 79 8.97 -4.52 -0.66
C GLU A 79 7.65 -4.62 0.11
N ILE A 80 7.03 -3.48 0.42
CA ILE A 80 5.70 -3.44 1.05
C ILE A 80 4.68 -4.12 0.14
N TRP A 81 4.72 -3.84 -1.16
CA TRP A 81 3.82 -4.45 -2.13
C TRP A 81 3.98 -5.96 -2.18
N LEU A 82 5.22 -6.45 -2.08
CA LEU A 82 5.49 -7.87 -2.03
C LEU A 82 4.85 -8.52 -0.78
N MET A 83 4.91 -7.82 0.37
CA MET A 83 4.24 -8.30 1.60
C MET A 83 2.73 -8.30 1.44
N ILE A 84 2.17 -7.29 0.80
CA ILE A 84 0.72 -7.24 0.51
C ILE A 84 0.32 -8.42 -0.38
N ARG A 85 1.08 -8.70 -1.42
CA ARG A 85 0.85 -9.86 -2.29
C ARG A 85 0.93 -11.17 -1.51
N SER A 86 1.88 -11.26 -0.58
CA SER A 86 2.03 -12.43 0.29
C SER A 86 0.81 -12.63 1.19
N ILE A 87 0.33 -11.56 1.80
CA ILE A 87 -0.89 -11.59 2.64
C ILE A 87 -2.10 -11.99 1.80
N CYS A 88 -2.26 -11.39 0.62
CA CYS A 88 -3.34 -11.75 -0.30
C CYS A 88 -3.30 -13.23 -0.67
N ASN A 89 -2.10 -13.77 -0.90
CA ASN A 89 -1.93 -15.19 -1.18
C ASN A 89 -2.35 -16.06 0.00
N HIS A 90 -2.01 -15.67 1.23
CA HIS A 90 -2.44 -16.38 2.44
C HIS A 90 -3.94 -16.39 2.62
N VAL A 91 -4.58 -15.26 2.32
CA VAL A 91 -6.04 -15.10 2.46
C VAL A 91 -6.78 -15.76 1.30
N GLY A 92 -6.12 -15.97 0.17
CA GLY A 92 -6.71 -16.57 -1.02
C GLY A 92 -7.46 -15.57 -1.90
N VAL A 93 -6.99 -14.33 -1.94
CA VAL A 93 -7.58 -13.28 -2.78
C VAL A 93 -6.52 -12.69 -3.71
N HIS A 94 -6.96 -12.09 -4.81
CA HIS A 94 -6.07 -11.39 -5.73
C HIS A 94 -6.02 -9.90 -5.36
N PRO A 95 -4.83 -9.27 -5.40
CA PRO A 95 -4.71 -7.82 -5.12
C PRO A 95 -5.64 -6.98 -6.01
N GLU A 96 -5.81 -7.32 -7.27
CA GLU A 96 -6.68 -6.60 -8.19
C GLU A 96 -8.14 -6.63 -7.73
N THR A 97 -8.60 -7.76 -7.22
CA THR A 97 -9.95 -7.89 -6.68
C THR A 97 -10.13 -7.01 -5.45
N VAL A 98 -9.14 -7.02 -4.54
CA VAL A 98 -9.15 -6.20 -3.33
C VAL A 98 -9.20 -4.71 -3.71
N MET A 99 -8.39 -4.29 -4.67
CA MET A 99 -8.38 -2.91 -5.16
C MET A 99 -9.73 -2.52 -5.76
N SER A 100 -10.30 -3.37 -6.60
CA SER A 100 -11.58 -3.13 -7.25
C SER A 100 -12.71 -2.96 -6.23
N GLU A 101 -12.77 -3.82 -5.22
CA GLU A 101 -13.76 -3.72 -4.15
C GLU A 101 -13.58 -2.44 -3.33
N ASN A 102 -12.32 -2.03 -3.09
CA ASN A 102 -12.04 -0.81 -2.36
C ASN A 102 -12.49 0.43 -3.13
N VAL A 103 -12.27 0.45 -4.44
CA VAL A 103 -12.74 1.55 -5.32
C VAL A 103 -14.26 1.65 -5.27
N LYS A 104 -14.96 0.53 -5.33
CA LYS A 104 -16.43 0.50 -5.21
C LYS A 104 -16.89 1.07 -3.87
N LYS A 105 -16.24 0.67 -2.78
CA LYS A 105 -16.54 1.17 -1.43
C LYS A 105 -16.35 2.68 -1.35
N LEU A 106 -15.22 3.19 -1.84
CA LEU A 106 -14.92 4.62 -1.82
C LEU A 106 -15.86 5.42 -2.72
N SER A 107 -16.24 4.87 -3.86
CA SER A 107 -17.18 5.53 -4.77
C SER A 107 -18.56 5.73 -4.13
N LYS A 108 -18.99 4.78 -3.30
CA LYS A 108 -20.24 4.90 -2.54
C LYS A 108 -20.16 5.95 -1.44
N ARG A 109 -19.01 6.03 -0.74
CA ARG A 109 -18.81 6.98 0.36
C ARG A 109 -18.55 8.39 -0.16
N TYR A 110 -17.82 8.51 -1.25
CA TYR A 110 -17.36 9.78 -1.81
C TYR A 110 -17.71 9.87 -3.30
N PRO A 111 -19.01 10.01 -3.65
CA PRO A 111 -19.44 10.02 -5.07
C PRO A 111 -18.81 11.13 -5.89
N LYS A 112 -18.36 12.22 -5.22
CA LYS A 112 -17.72 13.39 -5.85
C LYS A 112 -16.23 13.49 -5.54
N GLY A 113 -15.61 12.37 -5.17
CA GLY A 113 -14.22 12.32 -4.74
C GLY A 113 -14.07 12.44 -3.22
N PHE A 114 -12.84 12.29 -2.72
CA PHE A 114 -12.56 12.30 -1.29
C PHE A 114 -12.88 13.67 -0.68
N ASP A 115 -13.57 13.63 0.47
CA ASP A 115 -13.95 14.80 1.25
C ASP A 115 -13.64 14.51 2.71
N ALA A 116 -12.76 15.32 3.31
CA ALA A 116 -12.31 15.14 4.70
C ALA A 116 -13.48 15.27 5.69
N GLU A 117 -14.44 16.17 5.42
CA GLU A 117 -15.61 16.35 6.28
C GLU A 117 -16.48 15.10 6.30
N ARG A 118 -16.76 14.51 5.14
CA ARG A 118 -17.52 13.26 5.03
C ARG A 118 -16.75 12.10 5.67
N SER A 119 -15.44 12.08 5.52
CA SER A 119 -14.59 11.07 6.15
C SER A 119 -14.69 11.14 7.67
N ASN A 120 -14.69 12.35 8.24
CA ASN A 120 -14.86 12.54 9.68
C ASN A 120 -16.24 12.09 10.16
N LYS A 121 -17.29 12.39 9.42
CA LYS A 121 -18.67 11.96 9.75
C LYS A 121 -18.81 10.45 9.81
N ARG A 122 -18.00 9.71 9.09
CA ARG A 122 -18.00 8.25 9.07
C ARG A 122 -17.74 7.65 10.45
N TYR A 123 -17.02 8.37 11.31
CA TYR A 123 -16.63 7.91 12.66
C TYR A 123 -17.54 8.45 13.76
N GLU A 124 -18.49 9.28 13.40
CA GLU A 124 -19.50 9.77 14.34
C GLU A 124 -20.69 8.79 14.40
#